data_295639b1272afbbbc6a22b3db9aedf07
#
_entry.id   295639b1272afbbbc6a22b3db9aedf07
#
_cell.length_a   1.000
_cell.length_b   1.000
_cell.length_c   1.000
_cell.angle_alpha   90.00
_cell.angle_beta   90.00
_cell.angle_gamma   90.00
#
_symmetry.space_group_name_H-M   'P 1'
#
loop_
_entity.id
_entity.type
_entity.pdbx_description
1 polymer ?
#
loop_
_entity_poly.entity_id
_entity_poly.type
_entity_poly.pdbx_seq_one_letter_code
_entity_poly.pdbx_strand_id
1 'polypeptide(L)' 'MNTLAKLWTVEDVATFLGVPIATLYQWRHQRTGPKGHRIGRHLRYVPEDVMSWVQDQE' A
#
# COMPACT_ATOMS: atom_id res chain seq x y z
N MET A 1 -2.22 22.90 1.44
CA MET A 1 -2.14 22.26 1.48
C MET A 1 -1.85 21.35 1.82
N ASN A 2 -2.00 21.03 1.77
CA ASN A 2 -1.84 20.15 2.11
C ASN A 2 -0.88 19.66 2.43
N THR A 3 -0.80 19.89 3.25
CA THR A 3 0.21 19.12 3.51
C THR A 3 -0.04 17.76 3.30
N LEU A 4 0.50 17.23 2.44
CA LEU A 4 0.22 15.92 2.10
C LEU A 4 1.06 14.96 2.82
N ALA A 5 0.45 13.95 3.31
CA ALA A 5 1.22 12.85 3.81
C ALA A 5 2.02 12.30 2.67
N LYS A 6 3.22 11.90 2.98
CA LYS A 6 4.08 11.29 2.02
C LYS A 6 3.48 9.96 1.59
N LEU A 7 3.53 9.68 0.30
CA LEU A 7 3.10 8.38 -0.18
C LEU A 7 4.09 7.31 0.29
N TRP A 8 3.57 6.13 0.53
CA TRP A 8 4.40 5.01 0.98
C TRP A 8 4.86 4.18 -0.20
N THR A 9 6.10 3.70 -0.11
CA THR A 9 6.61 2.74 -1.09
C THR A 9 6.08 1.35 -0.74
N VAL A 10 6.29 0.40 -1.65
CA VAL A 10 5.92 -0.98 -1.38
C VAL A 10 6.71 -1.51 -0.17
N GLU A 11 7.96 -1.07 -0.01
CA GLU A 11 8.76 -1.46 1.15
C GLU A 11 8.15 -0.93 2.45
N ASP A 12 7.69 0.32 2.42
CA ASP A 12 7.05 0.91 3.60
C ASP A 12 5.82 0.10 4.00
N VAL A 13 4.99 -0.25 3.03
CA VAL A 13 3.76 -0.99 3.31
C VAL A 13 4.08 -2.39 3.80
N ALA A 14 5.07 -3.05 3.19
CA ALA A 14 5.48 -4.38 3.61
C ALA A 14 5.92 -4.36 5.07
N THR A 15 6.71 -3.36 5.45
CA THR A 15 7.17 -3.23 6.83
C THR A 15 6.00 -2.96 7.76
N PHE A 16 5.10 -2.05 7.36
CA PHE A 16 3.96 -1.70 8.19
C PHE A 16 3.03 -2.89 8.44
N LEU A 17 2.77 -3.67 7.39
CA LEU A 17 1.87 -4.82 7.50
C LEU A 17 2.57 -6.07 8.00
N GLY A 18 3.89 -6.10 7.98
CA GLY A 18 4.63 -7.28 8.39
C GLY A 18 4.57 -8.42 7.39
N VAL A 19 4.49 -8.11 6.11
CA VAL A 19 4.42 -9.13 5.06
C VAL A 19 5.55 -8.93 4.07
N PRO A 20 5.93 -9.99 3.33
CA PRO A 20 6.97 -9.84 2.31
C PRO A 20 6.50 -8.93 1.17
N ILE A 21 7.45 -8.24 0.54
CA ILE A 21 7.15 -7.39 -0.60
C ILE A 21 6.46 -8.19 -1.71
N ALA A 22 6.90 -9.42 -1.93
CA ALA A 22 6.31 -10.27 -2.96
C ALA A 22 4.82 -10.48 -2.73
N THR A 23 4.39 -10.52 -1.47
CA THR A 23 2.97 -10.67 -1.15
C THR A 23 2.18 -9.49 -1.65
N LEU A 24 2.73 -8.27 -1.51
CA LEU A 24 2.04 -7.07 -1.97
C LEU A 24 1.89 -7.06 -3.49
N TYR A 25 2.92 -7.47 -4.21
CA TYR A 25 2.82 -7.57 -5.67
C TYR A 25 1.80 -8.63 -6.09
N GLN A 26 1.77 -9.74 -5.38
CA GLN A 26 0.80 -10.79 -5.66
C GLN A 26 -0.63 -10.30 -5.43
N TRP A 27 -0.85 -9.61 -4.31
CA TRP A 27 -2.17 -9.05 -4.01
C TRP A 27 -2.60 -8.06 -5.08
N ARG A 28 -1.68 -7.20 -5.50
CA ARG A 28 -2.00 -6.23 -6.53
C ARG A 28 -2.40 -6.92 -7.83
N HIS A 29 -1.67 -7.98 -8.19
CA HIS A 29 -1.99 -8.74 -9.39
C HIS A 29 -3.37 -9.38 -9.28
N GLN A 30 -3.73 -9.83 -8.10
CA GLN A 30 -5.02 -10.46 -7.84
C GLN A 30 -6.11 -9.45 -7.55
N ARG A 31 -5.76 -8.17 -7.48
CA ARG A 31 -6.68 -7.08 -7.14
C ARG A 31 -7.23 -7.22 -5.73
N THR A 32 -6.40 -7.67 -4.82
CA THR A 32 -6.72 -7.75 -3.41
C THR A 32 -5.73 -6.89 -2.64
N GLY A 33 -5.87 -6.82 -1.33
CA GLY A 33 -4.99 -6.03 -0.48
C GLY A 33 -5.30 -4.54 -0.55
N PRO A 34 -4.46 -3.71 0.07
CA PRO A 34 -4.70 -2.28 0.04
C PRO A 34 -4.48 -1.72 -1.36
N LYS A 35 -5.17 -0.62 -1.64
CA LYS A 35 -5.12 -0.02 -2.95
C LYS A 35 -3.77 0.61 -3.20
N GLY A 36 -3.14 0.24 -4.30
CA GLY A 36 -1.88 0.83 -4.73
C GLY A 36 -2.10 1.65 -5.99
N HIS A 37 -1.20 2.60 -6.22
CA HIS A 37 -1.27 3.48 -7.38
C HIS A 37 0.03 3.41 -8.13
N ARG A 38 -0.06 3.33 -9.45
CA ARG A 38 1.13 3.34 -10.26
C ARG A 38 1.45 4.77 -10.65
N ILE A 39 2.57 5.27 -10.16
CA ILE A 39 3.04 6.62 -10.43
C ILE A 39 4.27 6.46 -11.30
N GLY A 40 4.09 6.65 -12.62
CA GLY A 40 5.16 6.35 -13.55
C GLY A 40 5.50 4.88 -13.50
N ARG A 41 6.73 4.57 -13.09
CA ARG A 41 7.17 3.19 -12.94
C ARG A 41 7.06 2.68 -11.53
N HIS A 42 6.62 3.55 -10.61
CA HIS A 42 6.70 3.23 -9.19
C HIS A 42 5.32 2.89 -8.65
N LEU A 43 5.26 1.91 -7.79
CA LEU A 43 4.03 1.58 -7.07
C LEU A 43 4.06 2.35 -5.75
N ARG A 44 3.01 3.11 -5.49
CA ARG A 44 2.90 3.92 -4.28
C ARG A 44 1.55 3.69 -3.62
N TYR A 45 1.52 3.88 -2.32
CA TYR A 45 0.30 3.68 -1.54
C TYR A 45 0.01 4.95 -0.74
N VAL A 46 -1.27 5.26 -0.61
CA VAL A 46 -1.71 6.34 0.27
C VAL A 46 -1.81 5.74 1.67
N PRO A 47 -1.11 6.29 2.67
CA PRO A 47 -1.10 5.69 4.00
C PRO A 47 -2.50 5.49 4.60
N GLU A 48 -3.39 6.47 4.42
CA GLU A 48 -4.75 6.36 4.94
C GLU A 48 -5.51 5.19 4.32
N ASP A 49 -5.27 4.92 3.04
CA ASP A 49 -5.91 3.79 2.38
C ASP A 49 -5.42 2.47 2.95
N VAL A 50 -4.13 2.39 3.25
CA VAL A 50 -3.56 1.19 3.85
C VAL A 50 -4.15 0.97 5.23
N MET A 51 -4.24 2.03 6.03
CA MET A 51 -4.80 1.94 7.38
C MET A 51 -6.26 1.55 7.36
N SER A 52 -7.05 2.12 6.44
CA SER A 52 -8.45 1.75 6.30
C SER A 52 -8.60 0.29 5.91
N TRP A 53 -7.75 -0.17 5.00
CA TRP A 53 -7.80 -1.56 4.58
C TRP A 53 -7.54 -2.49 5.77
N VAL A 54 -6.57 -2.13 6.62
CA VAL A 54 -6.26 -2.94 7.79
C VAL A 54 -7.47 -3.01 8.72
N GLN A 55 -8.17 -1.89 8.91
CA GLN A 55 -9.31 -1.86 9.81
C GLN A 55 -10.47 -2.70 9.31
N ASP A 56 -10.52 -2.97 8.02
CA ASP A 56 -11.57 -3.80 7.44
C ASP A 56 -11.25 -5.29 7.54
N GLN A 57 -10.08 -5.66 8.02
CA GLN A 57 -9.71 -7.06 8.19
C GLN A 57 -10.24 -7.58 9.53
N GLU A 58 -10.41 -8.87 9.61
CA GLU A 58 -10.91 -9.47 10.83
C GLU A 58 -9.82 -9.80 11.81
#